data_86f9211589134578d009d818643bcf5a
#
_entry.id   86f9211589134578d009d818643bcf5a
#
_cell.length_a   1.000
_cell.length_b   1.000
_cell.length_c   1.000
_cell.angle_alpha   90.00
_cell.angle_beta   90.00
_cell.angle_gamma   90.00
#
_symmetry.space_group_name_H-M   'P 1'
#
loop_
_entity.id
_entity.type
_entity.pdbx_description
1 polymer ?
#
loop_
_entity_poly.entity_id
_entity_poly.type
_entity_poly.pdbx_seq_one_letter_code
_entity_poly.pdbx_strand_id
1 'polypeptide(L)'
;IYRRIDDLFLDPEAFRPDSMLGVPGLMRAWKAGNVALANAPGAGVADDKVVYAWVPDMIRYYLDEEPLIPNVPTYRTMYPDEMQHVIDNIGDLVVKPANESGGYGIVIGNRATRDELDDTIARIRADPRGFVAQPILSLSTVPTLVDVDGQPAVEPRHVDLRPFILTGEYSYVTPGGLTRVALPKGSLVVNSSQGGGSKDTWVIDSMFSTSPNAGER
;
A
#
# COMPACT_ATOMS: atom_id res chain seq x y z
N ILE A 1 -8.49 23.26 3.36
CA ILE A 1 -9.16 22.08 3.92
C ILE A 1 -8.22 20.87 3.76
N TYR A 2 -7.84 20.24 4.88
CA TYR A 2 -7.16 18.95 4.84
C TYR A 2 -8.20 17.82 4.85
N ARG A 3 -8.21 17.00 3.80
CA ARG A 3 -9.17 15.91 3.68
C ARG A 3 -8.51 14.53 3.90
N ARG A 4 -9.33 13.57 4.35
CA ARG A 4 -8.96 12.17 4.54
C ARG A 4 -10.02 11.21 3.99
N ILE A 5 -10.97 11.71 3.21
CA ILE A 5 -12.00 10.89 2.56
C ILE A 5 -11.64 10.70 1.08
N ASP A 6 -12.14 9.62 0.50
CA ASP A 6 -11.97 9.31 -0.91
C ASP A 6 -12.61 10.39 -1.81
N ASP A 7 -12.05 10.57 -3.01
CA ASP A 7 -12.51 11.57 -3.99
C ASP A 7 -14.00 11.45 -4.30
N LEU A 8 -14.51 10.24 -4.42
CA LEU A 8 -15.91 9.97 -4.75
C LEU A 8 -16.90 10.50 -3.68
N PHE A 9 -16.43 10.69 -2.46
CA PHE A 9 -17.26 11.18 -1.35
C PHE A 9 -17.14 12.69 -1.08
N LEU A 10 -16.26 13.42 -1.80
CA LEU A 10 -15.95 14.83 -1.50
C LEU A 10 -17.13 15.78 -1.71
N ASP A 11 -17.88 15.59 -2.78
CA ASP A 11 -18.97 16.50 -3.17
C ASP A 11 -20.08 15.70 -3.87
N PRO A 12 -21.24 15.55 -3.23
CA PRO A 12 -22.37 14.82 -3.83
C PRO A 12 -22.94 15.45 -5.10
N GLU A 13 -22.66 16.74 -5.37
CA GLU A 13 -23.06 17.36 -6.63
C GLU A 13 -22.09 17.07 -7.79
N ALA A 14 -20.86 16.65 -7.47
CA ALA A 14 -19.83 16.40 -8.49
C ALA A 14 -19.49 14.92 -8.68
N PHE A 15 -19.70 14.11 -7.64
CA PHE A 15 -19.32 12.70 -7.61
C PHE A 15 -20.51 11.80 -7.23
N ARG A 16 -20.44 11.11 -6.08
CA ARG A 16 -21.50 10.21 -5.59
C ARG A 16 -22.65 10.98 -4.98
N PRO A 17 -23.88 10.97 -5.57
CA PRO A 17 -25.02 11.72 -5.06
C PRO A 17 -25.50 11.28 -3.67
N ASP A 18 -25.20 10.04 -3.29
CA ASP A 18 -25.56 9.45 -1.99
C ASP A 18 -24.50 9.69 -0.90
N SER A 19 -23.45 10.45 -1.19
CA SER A 19 -22.41 10.75 -0.20
C SER A 19 -22.95 11.61 0.95
N MET A 20 -22.82 11.07 2.17
CA MET A 20 -23.11 11.77 3.42
C MET A 20 -21.84 12.28 4.12
N LEU A 21 -20.65 12.09 3.54
CA LEU A 21 -19.36 12.47 4.10
C LEU A 21 -18.83 13.79 3.54
N GLY A 22 -19.25 14.13 2.32
CA GLY A 22 -18.81 15.31 1.60
C GLY A 22 -19.71 16.53 1.79
N VAL A 23 -19.30 17.63 1.18
CA VAL A 23 -20.01 18.90 1.26
C VAL A 23 -20.51 19.30 -0.13
N PRO A 24 -21.82 19.47 -0.35
CA PRO A 24 -22.36 19.94 -1.63
C PRO A 24 -21.75 21.27 -2.06
N GLY A 25 -21.26 21.34 -3.30
CA GLY A 25 -20.66 22.55 -3.86
C GLY A 25 -19.18 22.76 -3.52
N LEU A 26 -18.53 21.85 -2.79
CA LEU A 26 -17.11 21.94 -2.48
C LEU A 26 -16.24 22.08 -3.73
N MET A 27 -16.54 21.29 -4.77
CA MET A 27 -15.80 21.33 -6.03
C MET A 27 -16.00 22.65 -6.79
N ARG A 28 -17.16 23.31 -6.67
CA ARG A 28 -17.36 24.67 -7.24
C ARG A 28 -16.51 25.71 -6.50
N ALA A 29 -16.46 25.64 -5.16
CA ALA A 29 -15.64 26.54 -4.36
C ALA A 29 -14.14 26.36 -4.65
N TRP A 30 -13.69 25.12 -4.79
CA TRP A 30 -12.30 24.79 -5.15
C TRP A 30 -11.94 25.29 -6.55
N LYS A 31 -12.77 25.03 -7.57
CA LYS A 31 -12.56 25.53 -8.95
C LYS A 31 -12.55 27.04 -9.04
N ALA A 32 -13.32 27.71 -8.20
CA ALA A 32 -13.34 29.18 -8.12
C ALA A 32 -12.11 29.76 -7.39
N GLY A 33 -11.21 28.94 -6.85
CA GLY A 33 -10.04 29.38 -6.09
C GLY A 33 -10.34 29.88 -4.68
N ASN A 34 -11.56 29.66 -4.18
CA ASN A 34 -11.99 30.15 -2.86
C ASN A 34 -11.46 29.30 -1.71
N VAL A 35 -11.00 28.09 -1.98
CA VAL A 35 -10.47 27.17 -0.97
C VAL A 35 -9.40 26.27 -1.59
N ALA A 36 -8.36 25.98 -0.84
CA ALA A 36 -7.37 24.96 -1.18
C ALA A 36 -7.75 23.62 -0.55
N LEU A 37 -7.60 22.54 -1.27
CA LEU A 37 -7.78 21.17 -0.78
C LEU A 37 -6.43 20.45 -0.70
N ALA A 38 -6.07 20.01 0.46
CA ALA A 38 -4.97 19.09 0.67
C ALA A 38 -5.58 17.74 1.15
N ASN A 39 -5.38 16.68 0.52
CA ASN A 39 -4.80 16.31 -0.76
C ASN A 39 -5.72 16.73 -1.94
N ALA A 40 -5.13 17.06 -3.08
CA ALA A 40 -5.91 17.53 -4.23
C ALA A 40 -6.89 16.45 -4.74
N PRO A 41 -8.06 16.86 -5.28
CA PRO A 41 -8.93 15.96 -6.01
C PRO A 41 -8.19 15.30 -7.18
N GLY A 42 -8.39 14.00 -7.36
CA GLY A 42 -7.66 13.21 -8.37
C GLY A 42 -6.37 12.55 -7.85
N ALA A 43 -5.94 12.84 -6.61
CA ALA A 43 -4.76 12.21 -6.02
C ALA A 43 -4.90 10.67 -5.84
N GLY A 44 -6.13 10.14 -5.91
CA GLY A 44 -6.41 8.71 -5.87
C GLY A 44 -5.70 7.89 -6.97
N VAL A 45 -5.25 8.50 -8.05
CA VAL A 45 -4.41 7.83 -9.05
C VAL A 45 -3.12 7.28 -8.45
N ALA A 46 -2.59 7.90 -7.40
CA ALA A 46 -1.39 7.45 -6.70
C ALA A 46 -1.66 6.21 -5.81
N ASP A 47 -2.90 5.92 -5.49
CA ASP A 47 -3.29 4.74 -4.69
C ASP A 47 -3.55 3.51 -5.57
N ASP A 48 -3.68 3.68 -6.89
CA ASP A 48 -3.94 2.61 -7.83
C ASP A 48 -2.71 1.70 -7.97
N LYS A 49 -2.87 0.43 -7.63
CA LYS A 49 -1.78 -0.55 -7.64
C LYS A 49 -1.29 -0.89 -9.05
N VAL A 50 -2.09 -0.63 -10.08
CA VAL A 50 -1.63 -0.76 -11.48
C VAL A 50 -0.69 0.39 -11.83
N VAL A 51 -0.96 1.61 -11.34
CA VAL A 51 -0.04 2.75 -11.50
C VAL A 51 1.28 2.47 -10.77
N TYR A 52 1.23 1.88 -9.58
CA TYR A 52 2.44 1.44 -8.87
C TYR A 52 3.34 0.53 -9.72
N ALA A 53 2.75 -0.39 -10.49
CA ALA A 53 3.50 -1.31 -11.34
C ALA A 53 4.31 -0.59 -12.45
N TRP A 54 3.90 0.60 -12.84
CA TRP A 54 4.60 1.39 -13.86
C TRP A 54 5.63 2.39 -13.29
N VAL A 55 5.69 2.58 -11.97
CA VAL A 55 6.59 3.56 -11.36
C VAL A 55 8.05 3.39 -11.80
N PRO A 56 8.64 2.17 -11.87
CA PRO A 56 9.99 1.99 -12.37
C PRO A 56 10.18 2.49 -13.81
N ASP A 57 9.22 2.22 -14.68
CA ASP A 57 9.26 2.66 -16.07
C ASP A 57 9.07 4.18 -16.20
N MET A 58 8.23 4.78 -15.34
CA MET A 58 8.07 6.23 -15.27
C MET A 58 9.37 6.92 -14.83
N ILE A 59 10.09 6.35 -13.85
CA ILE A 59 11.39 6.89 -13.40
C ILE A 59 12.38 6.88 -14.57
N ARG A 60 12.51 5.78 -15.27
CA ARG A 60 13.40 5.67 -16.44
C ARG A 60 13.01 6.64 -17.53
N TYR A 61 11.70 6.73 -17.83
CA TYR A 61 11.19 7.57 -18.94
C TYR A 61 11.31 9.08 -18.68
N TYR A 62 10.95 9.53 -17.48
CA TYR A 62 10.91 10.96 -17.17
C TYR A 62 12.19 11.52 -16.58
N LEU A 63 12.97 10.68 -15.86
CA LEU A 63 14.17 11.14 -15.14
C LEU A 63 15.45 10.62 -15.78
N ASP A 64 15.38 9.66 -16.71
CA ASP A 64 16.54 8.95 -17.26
C ASP A 64 17.43 8.32 -16.15
N GLU A 65 16.77 7.79 -15.10
CA GLU A 65 17.41 7.23 -13.92
C GLU A 65 16.93 5.80 -13.65
N GLU A 66 17.71 5.01 -12.92
CA GLU A 66 17.25 3.75 -12.35
C GLU A 66 16.61 3.97 -10.98
N PRO A 67 15.55 3.21 -10.63
CA PRO A 67 14.93 3.29 -9.33
C PRO A 67 15.93 3.02 -8.20
N LEU A 68 16.04 3.94 -7.23
CA LEU A 68 16.89 3.78 -6.03
C LEU A 68 16.34 2.71 -5.07
N ILE A 69 15.02 2.59 -5.00
CA ILE A 69 14.31 1.62 -4.17
C ILE A 69 13.63 0.60 -5.09
N PRO A 70 13.89 -0.70 -4.92
CA PRO A 70 13.26 -1.71 -5.77
C PRO A 70 11.75 -1.77 -5.50
N ASN A 71 10.96 -1.83 -6.56
CA ASN A 71 9.54 -2.14 -6.47
C ASN A 71 9.34 -3.66 -6.32
N VAL A 72 8.29 -4.04 -5.63
CA VAL A 72 7.82 -5.43 -5.67
C VAL A 72 7.34 -5.75 -7.09
N PRO A 73 7.80 -6.83 -7.72
CA PRO A 73 7.27 -7.26 -9.01
C PRO A 73 5.74 -7.32 -8.95
N THR A 74 5.08 -6.66 -9.91
CA THR A 74 3.62 -6.54 -9.90
C THR A 74 3.07 -6.90 -11.26
N TYR A 75 2.29 -7.97 -11.31
CA TYR A 75 1.63 -8.46 -12.50
C TYR A 75 0.30 -7.74 -12.67
N ARG A 76 0.07 -7.20 -13.86
CA ARG A 76 -1.12 -6.42 -14.23
C ARG A 76 -2.06 -7.32 -15.02
N THR A 77 -3.10 -7.78 -14.37
CA THR A 77 -4.02 -8.77 -14.98
C THR A 77 -4.79 -8.23 -16.21
N MET A 78 -4.69 -6.93 -16.49
CA MET A 78 -5.20 -6.34 -17.73
C MET A 78 -4.44 -6.78 -18.99
N TYR A 79 -3.23 -7.31 -18.86
CA TYR A 79 -2.45 -7.86 -19.97
C TYR A 79 -2.61 -9.38 -20.02
N PRO A 80 -2.99 -9.95 -21.17
CA PRO A 80 -3.31 -11.38 -21.29
C PRO A 80 -2.21 -12.32 -20.78
N ASP A 81 -0.96 -12.03 -21.11
CA ASP A 81 0.19 -12.85 -20.71
C ASP A 81 0.44 -12.80 -19.20
N GLU A 82 0.35 -11.59 -18.60
CA GLU A 82 0.48 -11.41 -17.16
C GLU A 82 -0.70 -12.05 -16.42
N MET A 83 -1.93 -11.92 -16.94
CA MET A 83 -3.11 -12.57 -16.38
C MET A 83 -2.97 -14.10 -16.39
N GLN A 84 -2.51 -14.69 -17.50
CA GLN A 84 -2.30 -16.12 -17.57
C GLN A 84 -1.24 -16.60 -16.58
N HIS A 85 -0.12 -15.86 -16.47
CA HIS A 85 0.89 -16.12 -15.45
C HIS A 85 0.32 -16.10 -14.03
N VAL A 86 -0.53 -15.12 -13.72
CA VAL A 86 -1.19 -15.01 -12.40
C VAL A 86 -2.10 -16.21 -12.15
N ILE A 87 -2.89 -16.63 -13.13
CA ILE A 87 -3.80 -17.76 -12.99
C ILE A 87 -3.03 -19.05 -12.75
N ASP A 88 -1.96 -19.29 -13.53
CA ASP A 88 -1.16 -20.51 -13.44
C ASP A 88 -0.38 -20.62 -12.12
N ASN A 89 -0.05 -19.48 -11.49
CA ASN A 89 0.78 -19.42 -10.28
C ASN A 89 0.05 -18.83 -9.06
N ILE A 90 -1.28 -18.77 -9.08
CA ILE A 90 -2.07 -18.04 -8.07
C ILE A 90 -1.78 -18.47 -6.63
N GLY A 91 -1.40 -19.74 -6.43
CA GLY A 91 -1.02 -20.28 -5.12
C GLY A 91 0.22 -19.64 -4.49
N ASP A 92 1.12 -19.07 -5.30
CA ASP A 92 2.37 -18.44 -4.87
C ASP A 92 2.31 -16.90 -4.87
N LEU A 93 1.14 -16.35 -5.17
CA LEU A 93 0.93 -14.91 -5.33
C LEU A 93 -0.03 -14.35 -4.28
N VAL A 94 0.08 -13.04 -4.07
CA VAL A 94 -0.92 -12.23 -3.38
C VAL A 94 -1.69 -11.46 -4.44
N VAL A 95 -2.98 -11.76 -4.60
CA VAL A 95 -3.89 -11.04 -5.48
C VAL A 95 -4.54 -9.89 -4.72
N LYS A 96 -4.57 -8.71 -5.32
CA LYS A 96 -5.09 -7.49 -4.70
C LYS A 96 -6.01 -6.75 -5.67
N PRO A 97 -7.17 -6.25 -5.22
CA PRO A 97 -7.92 -5.28 -5.99
C PRO A 97 -7.09 -4.02 -6.26
N ALA A 98 -7.17 -3.48 -7.48
CA ALA A 98 -6.35 -2.33 -7.90
C ALA A 98 -6.64 -1.08 -7.06
N ASN A 99 -7.92 -0.80 -6.78
CA ASN A 99 -8.38 0.46 -6.18
C ASN A 99 -8.83 0.33 -4.72
N GLU A 100 -8.82 -0.87 -4.15
CA GLU A 100 -9.26 -1.08 -2.76
C GLU A 100 -8.14 -0.77 -1.75
N SER A 101 -8.54 -0.36 -0.56
CA SER A 101 -7.66 -0.06 0.56
C SER A 101 -8.02 -0.90 1.79
N GLY A 102 -7.24 -0.79 2.86
CA GLY A 102 -7.56 -1.45 4.13
C GLY A 102 -7.34 -2.95 4.18
N GLY A 103 -6.80 -3.56 3.13
CA GLY A 103 -6.58 -5.01 3.05
C GLY A 103 -7.82 -5.81 2.65
N TYR A 104 -8.91 -5.14 2.29
CA TYR A 104 -10.13 -5.80 1.80
C TYR A 104 -9.90 -6.44 0.43
N GLY A 105 -10.47 -7.63 0.22
CA GLY A 105 -10.39 -8.34 -1.05
C GLY A 105 -9.00 -8.88 -1.41
N ILE A 106 -8.02 -8.83 -0.50
CA ILE A 106 -6.70 -9.43 -0.69
C ILE A 106 -6.81 -10.94 -0.52
N VAL A 107 -6.28 -11.68 -1.48
CA VAL A 107 -6.18 -13.14 -1.43
C VAL A 107 -4.70 -13.53 -1.40
N ILE A 108 -4.30 -14.26 -0.37
CA ILE A 108 -2.94 -14.80 -0.23
C ILE A 108 -2.97 -16.25 -0.69
N GLY A 109 -2.41 -16.54 -1.85
CA GLY A 109 -2.62 -17.80 -2.55
C GLY A 109 -2.29 -19.05 -1.74
N ASN A 110 -1.17 -19.07 -1.01
CA ASN A 110 -0.77 -20.23 -0.19
C ASN A 110 -1.57 -20.39 1.12
N ARG A 111 -2.52 -19.51 1.38
CA ARG A 111 -3.41 -19.57 2.56
C ARG A 111 -4.88 -19.72 2.18
N ALA A 112 -5.19 -19.50 0.92
CA ALA A 112 -6.54 -19.58 0.38
C ALA A 112 -6.95 -21.03 0.12
N THR A 113 -8.23 -21.31 0.28
CA THR A 113 -8.84 -22.57 -0.15
C THR A 113 -8.93 -22.65 -1.67
N ARG A 114 -9.16 -23.85 -2.19
CA ARG A 114 -9.34 -24.02 -3.63
C ARG A 114 -10.51 -23.21 -4.18
N ASP A 115 -11.63 -23.21 -3.46
CA ASP A 115 -12.82 -22.47 -3.87
C ASP A 115 -12.59 -20.96 -3.90
N GLU A 116 -11.82 -20.41 -2.92
CA GLU A 116 -11.44 -19.00 -2.91
C GLU A 116 -10.51 -18.64 -4.08
N LEU A 117 -9.60 -19.54 -4.44
CA LEU A 117 -8.73 -19.33 -5.63
C LEU A 117 -9.55 -19.36 -6.92
N ASP A 118 -10.46 -20.31 -7.07
CA ASP A 118 -11.30 -20.45 -8.27
C ASP A 118 -12.26 -19.23 -8.41
N ASP A 119 -12.83 -18.73 -7.30
CA ASP A 119 -13.61 -17.47 -7.28
C ASP A 119 -12.75 -16.27 -7.70
N THR A 120 -11.54 -16.18 -7.15
CA THR A 120 -10.61 -15.11 -7.48
C THR A 120 -10.24 -15.11 -8.95
N ILE A 121 -9.97 -16.26 -9.54
CA ILE A 121 -9.71 -16.41 -10.97
C ILE A 121 -10.92 -15.95 -11.79
N ALA A 122 -12.14 -16.33 -11.38
CA ALA A 122 -13.35 -15.90 -12.06
C ALA A 122 -13.51 -14.37 -12.04
N ARG A 123 -13.24 -13.74 -10.90
CA ARG A 123 -13.29 -12.28 -10.75
C ARG A 123 -12.22 -11.57 -11.60
N ILE A 124 -10.98 -12.08 -11.63
CA ILE A 124 -9.91 -11.54 -12.49
C ILE A 124 -10.33 -11.59 -13.97
N ARG A 125 -10.92 -12.70 -14.42
CA ARG A 125 -11.39 -12.84 -15.81
C ARG A 125 -12.55 -11.91 -16.13
N ALA A 126 -13.43 -11.64 -15.16
CA ALA A 126 -14.57 -10.74 -15.33
C ALA A 126 -14.15 -9.26 -15.36
N ASP A 127 -13.15 -8.88 -14.58
CA ASP A 127 -12.58 -7.51 -14.53
C ASP A 127 -11.05 -7.54 -14.51
N PRO A 128 -10.40 -7.75 -15.67
CA PRO A 128 -8.95 -7.83 -15.74
C PRO A 128 -8.21 -6.56 -15.29
N ARG A 129 -8.84 -5.37 -15.40
CA ARG A 129 -8.24 -4.10 -14.93
C ARG A 129 -8.33 -3.93 -13.42
N GLY A 130 -9.27 -4.60 -12.78
CA GLY A 130 -9.58 -4.45 -11.37
C GLY A 130 -8.60 -5.13 -10.42
N PHE A 131 -7.58 -5.85 -10.92
CA PHE A 131 -6.67 -6.61 -10.08
C PHE A 131 -5.21 -6.45 -10.46
N VAL A 132 -4.34 -6.69 -9.48
CA VAL A 132 -2.90 -6.94 -9.64
C VAL A 132 -2.50 -8.14 -8.79
N ALA A 133 -1.38 -8.77 -9.13
CA ALA A 133 -0.80 -9.82 -8.31
C ALA A 133 0.68 -9.56 -8.05
N GLN A 134 1.16 -9.99 -6.90
CA GLN A 134 2.55 -9.85 -6.47
C GLN A 134 3.04 -11.16 -5.85
N PRO A 135 4.33 -11.49 -5.91
CA PRO A 135 4.89 -12.60 -5.16
C PRO A 135 4.62 -12.45 -3.65
N ILE A 136 4.40 -13.57 -2.97
CA ILE A 136 4.32 -13.57 -1.50
C ILE A 136 5.69 -13.20 -0.95
N LEU A 137 5.77 -12.10 -0.20
CA LEU A 137 7.01 -11.62 0.39
C LEU A 137 7.18 -12.12 1.83
N SER A 138 8.42 -12.41 2.19
CA SER A 138 8.82 -12.57 3.59
C SER A 138 9.05 -11.19 4.20
N LEU A 139 8.06 -10.66 4.89
CA LEU A 139 8.15 -9.35 5.54
C LEU A 139 9.16 -9.38 6.69
N SER A 140 9.83 -8.25 6.93
CA SER A 140 10.70 -8.06 8.09
C SER A 140 9.93 -8.26 9.39
N THR A 141 10.62 -8.76 10.41
CA THR A 141 10.09 -8.89 11.77
C THR A 141 10.92 -8.10 12.76
N VAL A 142 10.26 -7.60 13.81
CA VAL A 142 10.93 -6.94 14.94
C VAL A 142 10.40 -7.47 16.27
N PRO A 143 11.21 -7.45 17.34
CA PRO A 143 10.75 -7.77 18.69
C PRO A 143 9.56 -6.89 19.06
N THR A 144 8.47 -7.50 19.49
CA THR A 144 7.22 -6.81 19.82
C THR A 144 6.66 -7.37 21.13
N LEU A 145 6.30 -6.45 22.04
CA LEU A 145 5.59 -6.83 23.25
C LEU A 145 4.16 -7.22 22.88
N VAL A 146 3.77 -8.41 23.25
CA VAL A 146 2.46 -9.00 23.01
C VAL A 146 1.94 -9.67 24.25
N ASP A 147 0.63 -9.88 24.32
CA ASP A 147 0.04 -10.77 25.32
C ASP A 147 -0.02 -12.20 24.76
N VAL A 148 0.47 -13.13 25.52
CA VAL A 148 0.38 -14.56 25.21
C VAL A 148 -0.26 -15.23 26.42
N ASP A 149 -1.51 -15.68 26.27
CA ASP A 149 -2.30 -16.34 27.31
C ASP A 149 -2.40 -15.53 28.64
N GLY A 150 -2.57 -14.20 28.50
CA GLY A 150 -2.67 -13.28 29.64
C GLY A 150 -1.32 -12.89 30.26
N GLN A 151 -0.21 -13.25 29.65
CA GLN A 151 1.15 -12.89 30.09
C GLN A 151 1.89 -12.05 29.06
N PRO A 152 2.59 -10.99 29.48
CA PRO A 152 3.40 -10.19 28.57
C PRO A 152 4.62 -11.00 28.07
N ALA A 153 4.79 -11.04 26.77
CA ALA A 153 5.93 -11.70 26.10
C ALA A 153 6.51 -10.82 25.00
N VAL A 154 7.78 -11.01 24.67
CA VAL A 154 8.41 -10.38 23.52
C VAL A 154 8.57 -11.42 22.42
N GLU A 155 7.83 -11.24 21.34
CA GLU A 155 7.87 -12.16 20.20
C GLU A 155 8.10 -11.39 18.88
N PRO A 156 8.68 -12.05 17.84
CA PRO A 156 8.80 -11.42 16.53
C PRO A 156 7.43 -11.21 15.90
N ARG A 157 7.23 -10.01 15.33
CA ARG A 157 6.04 -9.66 14.54
C ARG A 157 6.45 -8.96 13.26
N HIS A 158 5.71 -9.25 12.19
CA HIS A 158 5.91 -8.58 10.90
C HIS A 158 5.58 -7.10 11.01
N VAL A 159 6.37 -6.29 10.28
CA VAL A 159 6.23 -4.83 10.25
C VAL A 159 6.30 -4.29 8.82
N ASP A 160 5.69 -3.13 8.62
CA ASP A 160 5.94 -2.28 7.47
C ASP A 160 6.31 -0.86 7.92
N LEU A 161 7.18 -0.19 7.15
CA LEU A 161 7.51 1.23 7.33
C LEU A 161 6.71 2.07 6.33
N ARG A 162 6.11 3.14 6.83
CA ARG A 162 5.38 4.15 6.04
C ARG A 162 6.00 5.52 6.27
N PRO A 163 6.93 5.94 5.40
CA PRO A 163 7.49 7.28 5.45
C PRO A 163 6.45 8.31 5.00
N PHE A 164 6.57 9.54 5.49
CA PHE A 164 5.77 10.68 5.04
C PHE A 164 6.59 11.52 4.08
N ILE A 165 6.06 11.71 2.88
CA ILE A 165 6.68 12.47 1.82
C ILE A 165 5.81 13.68 1.52
N LEU A 166 6.40 14.87 1.67
CA LEU A 166 5.76 16.13 1.33
C LEU A 166 6.31 16.60 -0.01
N THR A 167 5.42 16.86 -0.97
CA THR A 167 5.79 17.30 -2.31
C THR A 167 5.23 18.68 -2.58
N GLY A 168 6.13 19.62 -2.89
CA GLY A 168 5.81 20.98 -3.32
C GLY A 168 6.79 21.37 -4.41
N GLU A 169 7.44 22.54 -4.30
CA GLU A 169 8.57 22.91 -5.15
C GLU A 169 9.74 21.93 -5.00
N TYR A 170 9.92 21.39 -3.78
CA TYR A 170 10.85 20.31 -3.47
C TYR A 170 10.12 19.16 -2.80
N SER A 171 10.61 17.94 -3.00
CA SER A 171 10.16 16.78 -2.24
C SER A 171 10.98 16.64 -0.96
N TYR A 172 10.29 16.41 0.16
CA TYR A 172 10.89 16.27 1.46
C TYR A 172 10.35 15.03 2.17
N VAL A 173 11.25 14.17 2.63
CA VAL A 173 10.91 13.02 3.48
C VAL A 173 11.07 13.43 4.93
N THR A 174 10.00 13.31 5.73
CA THR A 174 10.06 13.66 7.16
C THR A 174 11.05 12.74 7.91
N PRO A 175 11.77 13.26 8.95
CA PRO A 175 12.64 12.44 9.77
C PRO A 175 11.79 11.56 10.71
N GLY A 176 11.40 10.37 10.23
CA GLY A 176 10.51 9.44 10.91
C GLY A 176 9.42 8.92 10.01
N GLY A 177 8.50 8.15 10.57
CA GLY A 177 7.41 7.56 9.84
C GLY A 177 6.48 6.78 10.75
N LEU A 178 5.48 6.13 10.17
CA LEU A 178 4.64 5.17 10.86
C LEU A 178 5.17 3.77 10.58
N THR A 179 5.53 3.03 11.63
CA THR A 179 5.75 1.59 11.54
C THR A 179 4.49 0.89 12.00
N ARG A 180 3.88 0.10 11.13
CA ARG A 180 2.77 -0.78 11.49
C ARG A 180 3.27 -2.17 11.84
N VAL A 181 2.56 -2.86 12.73
CA VAL A 181 2.92 -4.20 13.21
C VAL A 181 1.73 -5.13 13.16
N ALA A 182 1.92 -6.34 12.66
CA ALA A 182 0.92 -7.41 12.70
C ALA A 182 0.93 -8.07 14.07
N LEU A 183 0.01 -7.72 14.96
CA LEU A 183 -0.03 -8.28 16.33
C LEU A 183 -0.36 -9.77 16.38
N PRO A 184 -1.31 -10.31 15.58
CA PRO A 184 -1.54 -11.74 15.54
C PRO A 184 -0.31 -12.50 15.03
N LYS A 185 0.07 -13.59 15.71
CA LYS A 185 1.23 -14.40 15.34
C LYS A 185 1.12 -14.94 13.92
N GLY A 186 2.17 -14.73 13.11
CA GLY A 186 2.25 -15.20 11.73
C GLY A 186 1.38 -14.41 10.72
N SER A 187 0.64 -13.39 11.17
CA SER A 187 -0.11 -12.52 10.24
C SER A 187 0.84 -11.69 9.39
N LEU A 188 0.53 -11.58 8.10
CA LEU A 188 1.19 -10.66 7.16
C LEU A 188 0.42 -9.34 7.00
N VAL A 189 -0.77 -9.24 7.62
CA VAL A 189 -1.61 -8.04 7.55
C VAL A 189 -1.30 -7.15 8.74
N VAL A 190 -0.69 -6.00 8.47
CA VAL A 190 -0.28 -5.01 9.49
C VAL A 190 -1.32 -3.92 9.71
N ASN A 191 -2.46 -3.96 9.01
CA ASN A 191 -3.47 -2.92 9.08
C ASN A 191 -4.19 -2.91 10.43
N SER A 192 -4.34 -1.73 11.03
CA SER A 192 -5.02 -1.55 12.32
C SER A 192 -6.49 -1.98 12.29
N SER A 193 -7.18 -1.85 11.15
CA SER A 193 -8.57 -2.33 10.99
C SER A 193 -8.69 -3.87 11.06
N GLN A 194 -7.58 -4.59 10.97
CA GLN A 194 -7.50 -6.06 11.05
C GLN A 194 -6.64 -6.54 12.23
N GLY A 195 -6.64 -5.79 13.32
CA GLY A 195 -5.92 -6.17 14.53
C GLY A 195 -4.42 -5.85 14.53
N GLY A 196 -3.96 -5.01 13.60
CA GLY A 196 -2.60 -4.49 13.61
C GLY A 196 -2.43 -3.35 14.62
N GLY A 197 -1.19 -3.12 15.04
CA GLY A 197 -0.78 -2.02 15.90
C GLY A 197 0.22 -1.09 15.20
N SER A 198 0.80 -0.21 15.99
CA SER A 198 1.87 0.70 15.54
C SER A 198 3.06 0.66 16.50
N LYS A 199 4.22 1.02 15.99
CA LYS A 199 5.47 1.20 16.74
C LYS A 199 6.08 2.54 16.37
N ASP A 200 6.84 3.13 17.28
CA ASP A 200 7.64 4.30 16.99
C ASP A 200 8.71 3.98 15.94
N THR A 201 8.94 4.93 15.06
CA THR A 201 10.00 4.85 14.05
C THR A 201 11.10 5.83 14.43
N TRP A 202 12.27 5.31 14.71
CA TRP A 202 13.46 6.11 15.03
C TRP A 202 14.40 6.10 13.82
N VAL A 203 14.74 7.29 13.34
CA VAL A 203 15.77 7.47 12.32
C VAL A 203 17.10 7.71 13.05
N ILE A 204 18.01 6.76 12.88
CA ILE A 204 19.34 6.84 13.52
C ILE A 204 20.26 7.59 12.58
N ASP A 205 20.95 8.63 13.09
CA ASP A 205 21.98 9.34 12.33
C ASP A 205 23.13 8.38 12.00
N SER A 206 23.61 8.45 10.76
CA SER A 206 24.72 7.62 10.27
C SER A 206 26.01 7.77 11.06
N MET A 207 26.18 8.87 11.81
CA MET A 207 27.32 9.07 12.71
C MET A 207 27.38 8.06 13.86
N PHE A 208 26.27 7.36 14.16
CA PHE A 208 26.19 6.31 15.17
C PHE A 208 26.15 4.90 14.59
N SER A 209 26.19 4.73 13.28
CA SER A 209 26.32 3.42 12.67
C SER A 209 27.76 2.97 12.75
N THR A 210 28.13 2.29 13.84
CA THR A 210 29.34 1.47 13.85
C THR A 210 29.12 0.28 12.94
N SER A 211 29.31 0.44 11.64
CA SER A 211 29.55 -0.70 10.76
C SER A 211 30.86 -1.33 11.25
N PRO A 212 30.88 -2.60 11.64
CA PRO A 212 32.15 -3.29 11.78
C PRO A 212 32.80 -3.27 10.39
N ASN A 213 33.98 -2.69 10.30
CA ASN A 213 34.82 -2.70 9.11
C ASN A 213 34.71 -4.05 8.42
N ALA A 214 34.20 -4.07 7.21
CA ALA A 214 34.52 -5.12 6.24
C ALA A 214 36.00 -4.92 5.95
N GLY A 215 36.81 -5.57 6.78
CA GLY A 215 38.27 -5.63 6.63
C GLY A 215 38.61 -6.25 5.29
N GLU A 216 39.55 -5.61 4.67
CA GLU A 216 40.50 -6.04 3.67
C GLU A 216 40.50 -7.58 3.40
N ARG A 217 40.09 -7.97 2.21
CA ARG A 217 40.87 -8.90 1.36
C ARG A 217 40.40 -8.85 -0.09
#